data_41c21d875894cf0ede8166cc9c105010
#
_entry.id   41c21d875894cf0ede8166cc9c105010
#
_cell.length_a   1.000
_cell.length_b   1.000
_cell.length_c   1.000
_cell.angle_alpha   90.00
_cell.angle_beta   90.00
_cell.angle_gamma   90.00
#
_symmetry.space_group_name_H-M   'P 1'
#
loop_
_entity.id
_entity.type
_entity.pdbx_description
1 polymer ?
#
loop_
_entity_poly.entity_id
_entity_poly.type
_entity_poly.pdbx_seq_one_letter_code
_entity_poly.pdbx_strand_id
1 'polypeptide(L)'
;AQLTGGPAFGADIADAFTGANVTLLAVTALVVALLLVATYRSPILWLVPLTVIGLADRVAGAVGAAVAGATGLTFDGATSGITSVLVFGAGTDYALLLISRYRDELRKHADHRPALAAAVRAAGPAIVASSATVVLALLTLLLAAIPSTRSLGVCAACGLVIAAVFVLLVLPPLLGLCGRAVFWPFIPRAGSAPPTAGVWHRVAVAVGSRPGPVCAVAVAALALSAVGLLGTRIGLSQTEQFRVRADSVTGFDTLAAHFPGGTADPTVVVAPSARAARVQRAITAIPGVVSAIPTEQSPAGLTQWSVVIDAAPASAAAFKTVGALRHSVTAVDSSVLVGGSDAQALDVRDAAARDRLVVIPAILAVVLLVLYALLRAVLAPPVLVAATVLSALAALGLGGWASIHVFGFPALDNSTPLFAFLFLVALGVDYTIFLVTRAREETPRHGTRDGMVRAVAATGAVITSAGIVLAAVFCVLGVLPLIVLTQLGIIVGLGILLDTFVVRTLVIPALFALIGPGIWWPTLRRSADSGAAPPRAPRRGRRSAAGSRPAADPSADARHRHWPAREPSAARNRPRDRTSGPASSD
;
A
#
# COMPACT_ATOMS: atom_id res chain seq x y z
N ALA A 1 21.60 4.70 -39.24
CA ALA A 1 20.54 5.70 -39.14
C ALA A 1 19.85 5.57 -37.79
N GLN A 2 19.62 6.68 -37.11
CA GLN A 2 18.91 6.72 -35.82
C GLN A 2 17.63 7.53 -36.01
N LEU A 3 16.54 7.06 -35.43
CA LEU A 3 15.24 7.72 -35.47
C LEU A 3 15.05 8.48 -34.18
N THR A 4 14.65 9.77 -34.23
CA THR A 4 14.39 10.58 -33.06
C THR A 4 13.22 11.55 -33.28
N GLY A 5 12.76 12.22 -32.23
CA GLY A 5 11.61 13.12 -32.22
C GLY A 5 10.42 12.55 -31.45
N GLY A 6 9.38 13.36 -31.24
CA GLY A 6 8.24 13.01 -30.40
C GLY A 6 7.61 11.64 -30.66
N PRO A 7 7.28 11.28 -31.93
CA PRO A 7 6.75 9.95 -32.26
C PRO A 7 7.70 8.79 -31.94
N ALA A 8 9.02 8.98 -32.10
CA ALA A 8 10.01 7.94 -31.82
C ALA A 8 10.10 7.67 -30.29
N PHE A 9 10.05 8.70 -29.44
CA PHE A 9 9.97 8.52 -28.00
C PHE A 9 8.72 7.74 -27.60
N GLY A 10 7.57 8.05 -28.22
CA GLY A 10 6.32 7.32 -27.97
C GLY A 10 6.40 5.85 -28.37
N ALA A 11 7.06 5.54 -29.49
CA ALA A 11 7.29 4.17 -29.94
C ALA A 11 8.22 3.41 -28.98
N ASP A 12 9.34 4.00 -28.56
CA ASP A 12 10.27 3.39 -27.61
C ASP A 12 9.62 3.15 -26.25
N ILE A 13 8.73 4.05 -25.78
CA ILE A 13 7.94 3.82 -24.57
C ILE A 13 7.00 2.63 -24.75
N ALA A 14 6.30 2.52 -25.88
CA ALA A 14 5.42 1.40 -26.17
C ALA A 14 6.20 0.08 -26.25
N ASP A 15 7.36 0.08 -26.91
CA ASP A 15 8.23 -1.08 -27.02
C ASP A 15 8.84 -1.49 -25.67
N ALA A 16 9.12 -0.54 -24.78
CA ALA A 16 9.58 -0.81 -23.43
C ALA A 16 8.59 -1.69 -22.62
N PHE A 17 7.30 -1.65 -22.97
CA PHE A 17 6.29 -2.53 -22.37
C PHE A 17 6.09 -3.84 -23.14
N THR A 18 6.64 -3.98 -24.35
CA THR A 18 6.53 -5.21 -25.14
C THR A 18 7.32 -6.32 -24.46
N GLY A 19 6.63 -7.37 -24.01
CA GLY A 19 7.22 -8.45 -23.20
C GLY A 19 7.47 -8.12 -21.73
N ALA A 20 7.52 -6.83 -21.36
CA ALA A 20 7.73 -6.41 -19.98
C ALA A 20 6.59 -6.85 -19.04
N ASN A 21 5.36 -6.92 -19.53
CA ASN A 21 4.20 -7.41 -18.76
C ASN A 21 4.37 -8.87 -18.33
N VAL A 22 4.93 -9.73 -19.17
CA VAL A 22 5.20 -11.14 -18.84
C VAL A 22 6.32 -11.23 -17.80
N THR A 23 7.39 -10.46 -17.98
CA THR A 23 8.50 -10.40 -17.04
C THR A 23 8.05 -9.85 -15.68
N LEU A 24 7.28 -8.77 -15.67
CA LEU A 24 6.70 -8.20 -14.45
C LEU A 24 5.85 -9.23 -13.70
N LEU A 25 4.95 -9.92 -14.41
CA LEU A 25 4.10 -10.95 -13.84
C LEU A 25 4.93 -12.12 -13.27
N ALA A 26 5.92 -12.61 -14.03
CA ALA A 26 6.77 -13.71 -13.61
C ALA A 26 7.60 -13.35 -12.36
N VAL A 27 8.22 -12.17 -12.34
CA VAL A 27 9.02 -11.70 -11.20
C VAL A 27 8.10 -11.43 -9.99
N THR A 28 6.94 -10.81 -10.19
CA THR A 28 5.96 -10.61 -9.11
C THR A 28 5.50 -11.94 -8.52
N ALA A 29 5.12 -12.89 -9.36
CA ALA A 29 4.70 -14.22 -8.93
C ALA A 29 5.82 -14.95 -8.17
N LEU A 30 7.07 -14.86 -8.64
CA LEU A 30 8.23 -15.47 -7.98
C LEU A 30 8.48 -14.83 -6.61
N VAL A 31 8.50 -13.50 -6.52
CA VAL A 31 8.71 -12.76 -5.26
C VAL A 31 7.60 -13.09 -4.26
N VAL A 32 6.33 -13.06 -4.69
CA VAL A 32 5.19 -13.42 -3.86
C VAL A 32 5.28 -14.87 -3.41
N ALA A 33 5.60 -15.81 -4.31
CA ALA A 33 5.77 -17.22 -3.98
C ALA A 33 6.82 -17.44 -2.88
N LEU A 34 8.02 -16.86 -3.06
CA LEU A 34 9.10 -16.95 -2.09
C LEU A 34 8.71 -16.41 -0.71
N LEU A 35 8.05 -15.25 -0.69
CA LEU A 35 7.60 -14.61 0.56
C LEU A 35 6.47 -15.38 1.23
N LEU A 36 5.53 -15.94 0.46
CA LEU A 36 4.48 -16.80 1.01
C LEU A 36 5.04 -18.10 1.58
N VAL A 37 6.01 -18.72 0.90
CA VAL A 37 6.73 -19.90 1.44
C VAL A 37 7.43 -19.55 2.75
N ALA A 38 8.14 -18.41 2.80
CA ALA A 38 8.82 -17.95 4.01
C ALA A 38 7.85 -17.67 5.17
N THR A 39 6.70 -17.06 4.86
CA THR A 39 5.67 -16.67 5.85
C THR A 39 4.91 -17.87 6.39
N TYR A 40 4.44 -18.74 5.52
CA TYR A 40 3.63 -19.90 5.91
C TYR A 40 4.43 -21.14 6.25
N ARG A 41 5.68 -21.19 5.79
CA ARG A 41 6.54 -22.36 5.93
C ARG A 41 5.89 -23.66 5.41
N SER A 42 5.04 -23.51 4.40
CA SER A 42 4.36 -24.62 3.74
C SER A 42 4.71 -24.64 2.25
N PRO A 43 5.18 -25.78 1.71
CA PRO A 43 5.55 -25.87 0.30
C PRO A 43 4.35 -25.92 -0.66
N ILE A 44 3.12 -26.04 -0.17
CA ILE A 44 1.91 -26.20 -0.99
C ILE A 44 1.01 -24.97 -0.85
N LEU A 45 0.91 -24.38 0.35
CA LEU A 45 -0.07 -23.33 0.65
C LEU A 45 0.08 -22.08 -0.22
N TRP A 46 1.31 -21.73 -0.62
CA TRP A 46 1.57 -20.54 -1.43
C TRP A 46 0.93 -20.61 -2.83
N LEU A 47 0.78 -21.83 -3.37
CA LEU A 47 0.25 -22.04 -4.71
C LEU A 47 -1.24 -21.63 -4.80
N VAL A 48 -2.03 -21.90 -3.75
CA VAL A 48 -3.47 -21.62 -3.76
C VAL A 48 -3.77 -20.13 -3.88
N PRO A 49 -3.27 -19.23 -3.00
CA PRO A 49 -3.51 -17.81 -3.17
C PRO A 49 -2.86 -17.24 -4.45
N LEU A 50 -1.68 -17.73 -4.84
CA LEU A 50 -1.00 -17.24 -6.04
C LEU A 50 -1.81 -17.52 -7.31
N THR A 51 -2.39 -18.71 -7.46
CA THR A 51 -3.26 -19.04 -8.61
C THR A 51 -4.53 -18.20 -8.63
N VAL A 52 -5.16 -18.00 -7.45
CA VAL A 52 -6.36 -17.15 -7.34
C VAL A 52 -6.06 -15.71 -7.74
N ILE A 53 -4.96 -15.15 -7.24
CA ILE A 53 -4.57 -13.76 -7.52
C ILE A 53 -4.10 -13.61 -8.96
N GLY A 54 -3.36 -14.57 -9.51
CA GLY A 54 -2.96 -14.58 -10.92
C GLY A 54 -4.15 -14.61 -11.87
N LEU A 55 -5.20 -15.36 -11.52
CA LEU A 55 -6.44 -15.37 -12.28
C LEU A 55 -7.20 -14.03 -12.12
N ALA A 56 -7.24 -13.48 -10.90
CA ALA A 56 -7.83 -12.17 -10.64
C ALA A 56 -7.14 -11.07 -11.48
N ASP A 57 -5.81 -11.10 -11.58
CA ASP A 57 -5.03 -10.16 -12.39
C ASP A 57 -5.38 -10.25 -13.89
N ARG A 58 -5.51 -11.47 -14.43
CA ARG A 58 -5.92 -11.64 -15.84
C ARG A 58 -7.33 -11.09 -16.10
N VAL A 59 -8.27 -11.34 -15.19
CA VAL A 59 -9.63 -10.78 -15.28
C VAL A 59 -9.61 -9.27 -15.10
N ALA A 60 -8.81 -8.74 -14.18
CA ALA A 60 -8.65 -7.31 -13.95
C ALA A 60 -8.11 -6.59 -15.21
N GLY A 61 -7.11 -7.15 -15.88
CA GLY A 61 -6.58 -6.62 -17.14
C GLY A 61 -7.63 -6.61 -18.26
N ALA A 62 -8.39 -7.70 -18.41
CA ALA A 62 -9.45 -7.79 -19.41
C ALA A 62 -10.60 -6.79 -19.14
N VAL A 63 -11.04 -6.68 -17.89
CA VAL A 63 -12.07 -5.72 -17.48
C VAL A 63 -11.56 -4.29 -17.60
N GLY A 64 -10.31 -4.01 -17.20
CA GLY A 64 -9.69 -2.69 -17.35
C GLY A 64 -9.65 -2.23 -18.81
N ALA A 65 -9.24 -3.10 -19.73
CA ALA A 65 -9.26 -2.82 -21.16
C ALA A 65 -10.67 -2.58 -21.72
N ALA A 66 -11.64 -3.40 -21.28
CA ALA A 66 -13.04 -3.24 -21.70
C ALA A 66 -13.66 -1.92 -21.18
N VAL A 67 -13.39 -1.56 -19.92
CA VAL A 67 -13.85 -0.30 -19.31
C VAL A 67 -13.22 0.89 -20.02
N ALA A 68 -11.91 0.84 -20.29
CA ALA A 68 -11.21 1.89 -21.01
C ALA A 68 -11.80 2.09 -22.43
N GLY A 69 -12.05 1.00 -23.17
CA GLY A 69 -12.69 1.05 -24.49
C GLY A 69 -14.11 1.63 -24.45
N ALA A 70 -14.90 1.31 -23.43
CA ALA A 70 -16.27 1.81 -23.27
C ALA A 70 -16.35 3.29 -22.83
N THR A 71 -15.35 3.76 -22.08
CA THR A 71 -15.34 5.11 -21.49
C THR A 71 -14.46 6.11 -22.23
N GLY A 72 -13.71 5.67 -23.25
CA GLY A 72 -12.72 6.49 -23.96
C GLY A 72 -11.47 6.81 -23.14
N LEU A 73 -11.25 6.09 -22.03
CA LEU A 73 -10.04 6.20 -21.22
C LEU A 73 -8.87 5.45 -21.89
N THR A 74 -7.66 5.90 -21.63
CA THR A 74 -6.45 5.22 -22.14
C THR A 74 -6.06 4.07 -21.20
N PHE A 75 -5.73 2.91 -21.78
CA PHE A 75 -5.19 1.77 -21.02
C PHE A 75 -3.78 1.49 -21.52
N ASP A 76 -2.81 2.22 -20.99
CA ASP A 76 -1.41 2.12 -21.35
C ASP A 76 -0.64 1.07 -20.52
N GLY A 77 0.60 0.80 -20.91
CA GLY A 77 1.45 -0.17 -20.23
C GLY A 77 1.75 0.19 -18.77
N ALA A 78 1.88 1.49 -18.44
CA ALA A 78 2.11 1.94 -17.09
C ALA A 78 0.87 1.71 -16.21
N THR A 79 -0.32 2.06 -16.69
CA THR A 79 -1.60 1.79 -16.03
C THR A 79 -1.79 0.30 -15.78
N SER A 80 -1.51 -0.54 -16.80
CA SER A 80 -1.58 -2.00 -16.70
C SER A 80 -0.60 -2.53 -15.65
N GLY A 81 0.67 -2.10 -15.68
CA GLY A 81 1.71 -2.54 -14.76
C GLY A 81 1.41 -2.17 -13.31
N ILE A 82 1.02 -0.91 -13.05
CA ILE A 82 0.66 -0.45 -11.71
C ILE A 82 -0.58 -1.19 -11.19
N THR A 83 -1.60 -1.39 -12.05
CA THR A 83 -2.81 -2.12 -11.68
C THR A 83 -2.49 -3.57 -11.33
N SER A 84 -1.66 -4.25 -12.12
CA SER A 84 -1.23 -5.64 -11.86
C SER A 84 -0.48 -5.75 -10.52
N VAL A 85 0.49 -4.87 -10.26
CA VAL A 85 1.21 -4.84 -8.98
C VAL A 85 0.27 -4.59 -7.80
N LEU A 86 -0.72 -3.72 -7.97
CA LEU A 86 -1.73 -3.46 -6.93
C LEU A 86 -2.64 -4.68 -6.68
N VAL A 87 -3.10 -5.35 -7.74
CA VAL A 87 -3.91 -6.57 -7.65
C VAL A 87 -3.13 -7.68 -6.95
N PHE A 88 -1.86 -7.90 -7.34
CA PHE A 88 -0.99 -8.87 -6.67
C PHE A 88 -0.68 -8.48 -5.24
N GLY A 89 -0.34 -7.23 -4.99
CA GLY A 89 0.01 -6.74 -3.66
C GLY A 89 -1.16 -6.81 -2.69
N ALA A 90 -2.24 -6.11 -2.98
CA ALA A 90 -3.43 -6.07 -2.11
C ALA A 90 -4.17 -7.42 -2.10
N GLY A 91 -4.26 -8.12 -3.24
CA GLY A 91 -4.86 -9.46 -3.31
C GLY A 91 -4.12 -10.48 -2.44
N THR A 92 -2.79 -10.47 -2.47
CA THR A 92 -1.96 -11.32 -1.60
C THR A 92 -2.18 -10.98 -0.13
N ASP A 93 -2.31 -9.70 0.18
CA ASP A 93 -2.56 -9.22 1.53
C ASP A 93 -3.91 -9.69 2.08
N TYR A 94 -4.97 -9.54 1.29
CA TYR A 94 -6.30 -10.05 1.65
C TYR A 94 -6.30 -11.58 1.82
N ALA A 95 -5.57 -12.29 0.97
CA ALA A 95 -5.39 -13.74 1.10
C ALA A 95 -4.63 -14.12 2.37
N LEU A 96 -3.54 -13.37 2.71
CA LEU A 96 -2.79 -13.54 3.95
C LEU A 96 -3.68 -13.36 5.18
N LEU A 97 -4.52 -12.32 5.19
CA LEU A 97 -5.45 -12.04 6.28
C LEU A 97 -6.47 -13.19 6.46
N LEU A 98 -7.08 -13.65 5.36
CA LEU A 98 -8.04 -14.75 5.38
C LEU A 98 -7.41 -16.07 5.83
N ILE A 99 -6.24 -16.43 5.28
CA ILE A 99 -5.52 -17.67 5.61
C ILE A 99 -5.03 -17.64 7.06
N SER A 100 -4.53 -16.50 7.54
CA SER A 100 -4.15 -16.35 8.95
C SER A 100 -5.34 -16.59 9.87
N ARG A 101 -6.49 -16.00 9.56
CA ARG A 101 -7.72 -16.22 10.33
C ARG A 101 -8.20 -17.66 10.25
N TYR A 102 -8.12 -18.29 9.08
CA TYR A 102 -8.46 -19.70 8.91
C TYR A 102 -7.55 -20.60 9.76
N ARG A 103 -6.25 -20.32 9.82
CA ARG A 103 -5.30 -21.02 10.68
C ARG A 103 -5.66 -20.92 12.17
N ASP A 104 -6.14 -19.75 12.60
CA ASP A 104 -6.58 -19.54 13.99
C ASP A 104 -7.88 -20.29 14.29
N GLU A 105 -8.85 -20.30 13.36
CA GLU A 105 -10.10 -21.04 13.54
C GLU A 105 -9.93 -22.56 13.47
N LEU A 106 -8.92 -23.07 12.73
CA LEU A 106 -8.56 -24.50 12.72
C LEU A 106 -8.06 -25.01 14.09
N ARG A 107 -7.60 -24.12 14.98
CA ARG A 107 -7.24 -24.46 16.37
C ARG A 107 -8.47 -24.60 17.27
N LYS A 108 -9.61 -24.01 16.89
CA LYS A 108 -10.84 -24.02 17.69
C LYS A 108 -11.83 -25.08 17.24
N HIS A 109 -11.80 -25.47 15.96
CA HIS A 109 -12.75 -26.38 15.36
C HIS A 109 -12.07 -27.69 14.95
N ALA A 110 -12.74 -28.83 15.20
CA ALA A 110 -12.25 -30.14 14.78
C ALA A 110 -12.31 -30.28 13.25
N ASP A 111 -13.37 -29.78 12.61
CA ASP A 111 -13.57 -29.84 11.16
C ASP A 111 -13.07 -28.57 10.46
N HIS A 112 -12.50 -28.74 9.26
CA HIS A 112 -11.95 -27.65 8.47
C HIS A 112 -13.04 -26.75 7.83
N ARG A 113 -14.21 -27.31 7.46
CA ARG A 113 -15.29 -26.56 6.81
C ARG A 113 -15.93 -25.52 7.74
N PRO A 114 -16.37 -25.85 8.97
CA PRO A 114 -16.82 -24.85 9.94
C PRO A 114 -15.76 -23.81 10.29
N ALA A 115 -14.49 -24.24 10.41
CA ALA A 115 -13.37 -23.33 10.65
C ALA A 115 -13.21 -22.31 9.52
N LEU A 116 -13.31 -22.75 8.26
CA LEU A 116 -13.23 -21.87 7.10
C LEU A 116 -14.41 -20.90 7.04
N ALA A 117 -15.63 -21.37 7.26
CA ALA A 117 -16.81 -20.51 7.31
C ALA A 117 -16.73 -19.46 8.43
N ALA A 118 -16.18 -19.81 9.59
CA ALA A 118 -15.92 -18.89 10.69
C ALA A 118 -14.85 -17.86 10.31
N ALA A 119 -13.79 -18.29 9.63
CA ALA A 119 -12.73 -17.42 9.15
C ALA A 119 -13.23 -16.37 8.14
N VAL A 120 -14.02 -16.81 7.14
CA VAL A 120 -14.63 -15.90 6.15
C VAL A 120 -15.55 -14.88 6.81
N ARG A 121 -16.40 -15.32 7.74
CA ARG A 121 -17.29 -14.41 8.48
C ARG A 121 -16.54 -13.40 9.33
N ALA A 122 -15.39 -13.78 9.88
CA ALA A 122 -14.60 -12.90 10.73
C ALA A 122 -13.68 -11.96 9.92
N ALA A 123 -13.05 -12.43 8.84
CA ALA A 123 -12.13 -11.64 8.02
C ALA A 123 -12.85 -10.85 6.91
N GLY A 124 -13.96 -11.37 6.38
CA GLY A 124 -14.68 -10.78 5.24
C GLY A 124 -15.03 -9.30 5.42
N PRO A 125 -15.68 -8.89 6.52
CA PRO A 125 -16.01 -7.47 6.73
C PRO A 125 -14.77 -6.56 6.76
N ALA A 126 -13.65 -7.04 7.30
CA ALA A 126 -12.41 -6.28 7.33
C ALA A 126 -11.81 -6.14 5.92
N ILE A 127 -11.81 -7.21 5.12
CA ILE A 127 -11.34 -7.19 3.71
C ILE A 127 -12.21 -6.25 2.88
N VAL A 128 -13.54 -6.30 3.03
CA VAL A 128 -14.45 -5.41 2.30
C VAL A 128 -14.24 -3.95 2.69
N ALA A 129 -14.10 -3.65 3.98
CA ALA A 129 -13.87 -2.29 4.45
C ALA A 129 -12.53 -1.73 3.95
N SER A 130 -11.46 -2.52 4.03
CA SER A 130 -10.13 -2.21 3.52
C SER A 130 -10.18 -1.96 2.00
N SER A 131 -10.69 -2.90 1.23
CA SER A 131 -10.84 -2.77 -0.22
C SER A 131 -11.66 -1.53 -0.61
N ALA A 132 -12.78 -1.28 0.08
CA ALA A 132 -13.60 -0.10 -0.16
C ALA A 132 -12.83 1.21 0.09
N THR A 133 -12.00 1.27 1.13
CA THR A 133 -11.17 2.44 1.44
C THR A 133 -10.20 2.74 0.31
N VAL A 134 -9.47 1.73 -0.17
CA VAL A 134 -8.50 1.89 -1.26
C VAL A 134 -9.19 2.22 -2.57
N VAL A 135 -10.31 1.56 -2.88
CA VAL A 135 -11.12 1.85 -4.08
C VAL A 135 -11.61 3.29 -4.07
N LEU A 136 -12.16 3.77 -2.96
CA LEU A 136 -12.62 5.16 -2.85
C LEU A 136 -11.46 6.15 -2.98
N ALA A 137 -10.29 5.84 -2.41
CA ALA A 137 -9.09 6.66 -2.58
C ALA A 137 -8.61 6.69 -4.04
N LEU A 138 -8.61 5.55 -4.74
CA LEU A 138 -8.29 5.46 -6.17
C LEU A 138 -9.27 6.26 -7.04
N LEU A 139 -10.55 6.22 -6.72
CA LEU A 139 -11.57 6.98 -7.45
C LEU A 139 -11.44 8.50 -7.29
N THR A 140 -10.71 9.00 -6.28
CA THR A 140 -10.39 10.44 -6.21
C THR A 140 -9.52 10.91 -7.38
N LEU A 141 -8.79 10.01 -8.04
CA LEU A 141 -8.02 10.31 -9.25
C LEU A 141 -8.90 10.77 -10.43
N LEU A 142 -10.21 10.52 -10.40
CA LEU A 142 -11.15 11.07 -11.37
C LEU A 142 -11.20 12.62 -11.36
N LEU A 143 -10.79 13.24 -10.26
CA LEU A 143 -10.68 14.70 -10.12
C LEU A 143 -9.42 15.27 -10.80
N ALA A 144 -8.49 14.42 -11.23
CA ALA A 144 -7.25 14.84 -11.87
C ALA A 144 -7.52 15.50 -13.24
N ALA A 145 -6.67 16.42 -13.64
CA ALA A 145 -6.69 17.03 -14.96
C ALA A 145 -6.07 16.11 -16.02
N ILE A 146 -5.04 15.33 -15.61
CA ILE A 146 -4.29 14.45 -16.51
C ILE A 146 -5.14 13.20 -16.85
N PRO A 147 -5.40 12.92 -18.14
CA PRO A 147 -6.25 11.78 -18.54
C PRO A 147 -5.72 10.42 -18.12
N SER A 148 -4.42 10.17 -18.22
CA SER A 148 -3.78 8.90 -17.80
C SER A 148 -3.92 8.66 -16.29
N THR A 149 -3.89 9.72 -15.47
CA THR A 149 -4.14 9.66 -14.03
C THR A 149 -5.58 9.22 -13.73
N ARG A 150 -6.58 9.70 -14.47
CA ARG A 150 -7.98 9.26 -14.35
C ARG A 150 -8.12 7.79 -14.73
N SER A 151 -7.49 7.40 -15.84
CA SER A 151 -7.49 6.01 -16.31
C SER A 151 -6.93 5.06 -15.27
N LEU A 152 -5.79 5.41 -14.66
CA LEU A 152 -5.19 4.63 -13.57
C LEU A 152 -6.17 4.48 -12.41
N GLY A 153 -6.84 5.56 -11.99
CA GLY A 153 -7.81 5.53 -10.90
C GLY A 153 -8.93 4.52 -11.12
N VAL A 154 -9.54 4.53 -12.30
CA VAL A 154 -10.65 3.63 -12.65
C VAL A 154 -10.16 2.19 -12.80
N CYS A 155 -9.10 1.96 -13.58
CA CYS A 155 -8.61 0.61 -13.86
C CYS A 155 -8.08 -0.06 -12.59
N ALA A 156 -7.33 0.65 -11.75
CA ALA A 156 -6.83 0.13 -10.49
C ALA A 156 -7.96 -0.13 -9.48
N ALA A 157 -8.97 0.73 -9.42
CA ALA A 157 -10.16 0.50 -8.59
C ALA A 157 -10.91 -0.76 -9.02
N CYS A 158 -11.17 -0.96 -10.31
CA CYS A 158 -11.77 -2.18 -10.86
C CYS A 158 -10.92 -3.41 -10.54
N GLY A 159 -9.61 -3.33 -10.75
CA GLY A 159 -8.68 -4.42 -10.45
C GLY A 159 -8.73 -4.85 -8.99
N LEU A 160 -8.75 -3.87 -8.07
CA LEU A 160 -8.81 -4.15 -6.63
C LEU A 160 -10.14 -4.77 -6.20
N VAL A 161 -11.27 -4.32 -6.78
CA VAL A 161 -12.59 -4.94 -6.53
C VAL A 161 -12.57 -6.40 -6.99
N ILE A 162 -12.00 -6.68 -8.16
CA ILE A 162 -11.87 -8.05 -8.69
C ILE A 162 -11.00 -8.89 -7.76
N ALA A 163 -9.86 -8.37 -7.30
CA ALA A 163 -8.99 -9.07 -6.35
C ALA A 163 -9.74 -9.42 -5.05
N ALA A 164 -10.48 -8.48 -4.47
CA ALA A 164 -11.26 -8.70 -3.26
C ALA A 164 -12.37 -9.75 -3.47
N VAL A 165 -13.08 -9.72 -4.62
CA VAL A 165 -14.10 -10.70 -4.99
C VAL A 165 -13.46 -12.09 -5.12
N PHE A 166 -12.31 -12.22 -5.79
CA PHE A 166 -11.63 -13.50 -5.95
C PHE A 166 -11.14 -14.06 -4.61
N VAL A 167 -10.61 -13.22 -3.74
CA VAL A 167 -10.17 -13.65 -2.40
C VAL A 167 -11.36 -14.06 -1.51
N LEU A 168 -12.52 -13.42 -1.63
CA LEU A 168 -13.67 -13.74 -0.79
C LEU A 168 -14.54 -14.88 -1.33
N LEU A 169 -14.60 -15.07 -2.66
CA LEU A 169 -15.49 -16.06 -3.29
C LEU A 169 -14.74 -17.26 -3.87
N VAL A 170 -13.52 -17.08 -4.42
CA VAL A 170 -12.78 -18.16 -5.10
C VAL A 170 -11.78 -18.83 -4.16
N LEU A 171 -11.08 -18.06 -3.33
CA LEU A 171 -10.08 -18.62 -2.42
C LEU A 171 -10.66 -19.56 -1.36
N PRO A 172 -11.82 -19.27 -0.69
CA PRO A 172 -12.35 -20.16 0.33
C PRO A 172 -12.71 -21.56 -0.20
N PRO A 173 -13.43 -21.74 -1.32
CA PRO A 173 -13.69 -23.07 -1.87
C PRO A 173 -12.41 -23.86 -2.16
N LEU A 174 -11.40 -23.21 -2.74
CA LEU A 174 -10.11 -23.87 -3.03
C LEU A 174 -9.39 -24.32 -1.76
N LEU A 175 -9.35 -23.46 -0.71
CA LEU A 175 -8.83 -23.85 0.59
C LEU A 175 -9.65 -24.98 1.23
N GLY A 176 -10.95 -24.99 1.03
CA GLY A 176 -11.86 -26.05 1.48
C GLY A 176 -11.62 -27.40 0.80
N LEU A 177 -11.26 -27.40 -0.49
CA LEU A 177 -10.87 -28.61 -1.22
C LEU A 177 -9.53 -29.19 -0.73
N CYS A 178 -8.56 -28.31 -0.42
CA CYS A 178 -7.25 -28.73 0.08
C CYS A 178 -7.30 -29.21 1.55
N GLY A 179 -8.26 -28.75 2.34
CA GLY A 179 -8.43 -29.09 3.74
C GLY A 179 -7.25 -28.65 4.63
N ARG A 180 -6.99 -29.43 5.73
CA ARG A 180 -5.90 -29.15 6.67
C ARG A 180 -4.53 -29.48 6.11
N ALA A 181 -4.45 -30.40 5.15
CA ALA A 181 -3.19 -30.89 4.60
C ALA A 181 -2.37 -29.78 3.92
N VAL A 182 -3.02 -28.72 3.45
CA VAL A 182 -2.36 -27.56 2.83
C VAL A 182 -1.36 -26.86 3.76
N PHE A 183 -1.51 -27.01 5.09
CA PHE A 183 -0.60 -26.45 6.09
C PHE A 183 0.60 -27.35 6.43
N TRP A 184 0.77 -28.49 5.73
CA TRP A 184 1.94 -29.33 5.95
C TRP A 184 3.25 -28.54 5.75
N PRO A 185 4.33 -28.73 6.59
CA PRO A 185 4.43 -29.67 7.72
C PRO A 185 3.85 -29.16 9.05
N PHE A 186 3.47 -27.89 9.19
CA PHE A 186 3.00 -27.29 10.45
C PHE A 186 1.47 -27.21 10.54
N ILE A 187 0.81 -28.37 10.51
CA ILE A 187 -0.66 -28.45 10.55
C ILE A 187 -1.18 -28.00 11.93
N PRO A 188 -2.10 -26.99 12.00
CA PRO A 188 -2.71 -26.56 13.25
C PRO A 188 -3.51 -27.68 13.91
N ARG A 189 -3.23 -27.98 15.18
CA ARG A 189 -3.99 -28.97 15.97
C ARG A 189 -5.09 -28.27 16.76
N ALA A 190 -6.27 -28.89 16.84
CA ALA A 190 -7.35 -28.40 17.69
C ALA A 190 -6.89 -28.39 19.16
N GLY A 191 -7.23 -27.32 19.91
CA GLY A 191 -6.82 -27.13 21.31
C GLY A 191 -5.41 -26.59 21.54
N SER A 192 -4.59 -26.35 20.49
CA SER A 192 -3.28 -25.74 20.68
C SER A 192 -3.38 -24.26 21.06
N ALA A 193 -2.73 -23.87 22.16
CA ALA A 193 -2.69 -22.48 22.61
C ALA A 193 -1.96 -21.58 21.57
N PRO A 194 -2.42 -20.36 21.34
CA PRO A 194 -1.66 -19.38 20.54
C PRO A 194 -0.34 -19.05 21.24
N PRO A 195 0.75 -18.82 20.53
CA PRO A 195 2.02 -18.42 21.12
C PRO A 195 1.87 -17.02 21.74
N THR A 196 1.74 -16.99 23.09
CA THR A 196 1.50 -15.73 23.85
C THR A 196 2.75 -14.91 24.13
N ALA A 197 3.95 -15.46 23.88
CA ALA A 197 5.23 -14.82 24.20
C ALA A 197 6.08 -14.65 22.92
N GLY A 198 5.71 -13.72 22.04
CA GLY A 198 6.46 -13.40 20.84
C GLY A 198 7.29 -12.12 20.96
N VAL A 199 8.14 -11.85 19.98
CA VAL A 199 8.90 -10.59 19.86
C VAL A 199 7.97 -9.40 19.90
N TRP A 200 6.81 -9.47 19.26
CA TRP A 200 5.82 -8.40 19.18
C TRP A 200 5.22 -8.03 20.55
N HIS A 201 5.03 -9.01 21.43
CA HIS A 201 4.59 -8.72 22.80
C HIS A 201 5.66 -7.92 23.56
N ARG A 202 6.94 -8.30 23.45
CA ARG A 202 8.06 -7.58 24.09
C ARG A 202 8.17 -6.15 23.57
N VAL A 203 8.08 -5.96 22.27
CA VAL A 203 8.10 -4.62 21.64
C VAL A 203 6.91 -3.79 22.12
N ALA A 204 5.71 -4.33 22.11
CA ALA A 204 4.51 -3.62 22.55
C ALA A 204 4.57 -3.20 24.03
N VAL A 205 5.09 -4.08 24.91
CA VAL A 205 5.31 -3.76 26.31
C VAL A 205 6.38 -2.67 26.49
N ALA A 206 7.48 -2.74 25.74
CA ALA A 206 8.54 -1.72 25.78
C ALA A 206 8.02 -0.34 25.33
N VAL A 207 7.26 -0.28 24.24
CA VAL A 207 6.60 0.95 23.78
C VAL A 207 5.59 1.46 24.81
N GLY A 208 4.76 0.56 25.35
CA GLY A 208 3.81 0.89 26.39
C GLY A 208 4.47 1.44 27.65
N SER A 209 5.64 0.94 28.06
CA SER A 209 6.33 1.37 29.28
C SER A 209 6.90 2.80 29.19
N ARG A 210 7.35 3.25 28.01
CA ARG A 210 7.95 4.57 27.79
C ARG A 210 7.38 5.25 26.53
N PRO A 211 6.07 5.53 26.45
CA PRO A 211 5.42 5.98 25.23
C PRO A 211 5.90 7.36 24.75
N GLY A 212 6.19 8.29 25.66
CA GLY A 212 6.66 9.65 25.33
C GLY A 212 7.97 9.66 24.55
N PRO A 213 9.07 9.15 25.11
CA PRO A 213 10.36 9.08 24.42
C PRO A 213 10.31 8.28 23.11
N VAL A 214 9.59 7.14 23.09
CA VAL A 214 9.47 6.32 21.87
C VAL A 214 8.75 7.09 20.77
N CYS A 215 7.64 7.75 21.09
CA CYS A 215 6.90 8.58 20.14
C CYS A 215 7.78 9.72 19.61
N ALA A 216 8.46 10.45 20.50
CA ALA A 216 9.29 11.58 20.12
C ALA A 216 10.43 11.17 19.18
N VAL A 217 11.16 10.09 19.51
CA VAL A 217 12.25 9.58 18.66
C VAL A 217 11.74 9.10 17.31
N ALA A 218 10.63 8.33 17.30
CA ALA A 218 10.06 7.82 16.04
C ALA A 218 9.54 8.96 15.14
N VAL A 219 8.84 9.95 15.71
CA VAL A 219 8.36 11.13 14.97
C VAL A 219 9.53 11.97 14.47
N ALA A 220 10.57 12.17 15.29
CA ALA A 220 11.76 12.90 14.87
C ALA A 220 12.50 12.18 13.72
N ALA A 221 12.62 10.86 13.77
CA ALA A 221 13.21 10.07 12.69
C ALA A 221 12.42 10.18 11.38
N LEU A 222 11.08 10.12 11.46
CA LEU A 222 10.21 10.32 10.30
C LEU A 222 10.31 11.75 9.75
N ALA A 223 10.32 12.76 10.62
CA ALA A 223 10.47 14.15 10.23
C ALA A 223 11.84 14.39 9.56
N LEU A 224 12.91 13.81 10.11
CA LEU A 224 14.24 13.88 9.49
C LEU A 224 14.26 13.22 8.10
N SER A 225 13.62 12.06 7.95
CA SER A 225 13.48 11.41 6.65
C SER A 225 12.71 12.28 5.64
N ALA A 226 11.70 13.03 6.10
CA ALA A 226 10.94 13.96 5.26
C ALA A 226 11.77 15.16 4.78
N VAL A 227 12.83 15.56 5.48
CA VAL A 227 13.73 16.64 5.06
C VAL A 227 14.38 16.35 3.70
N GLY A 228 14.53 15.06 3.32
CA GLY A 228 15.00 14.66 1.99
C GLY A 228 14.18 15.24 0.82
N LEU A 229 12.94 15.69 1.06
CA LEU A 229 12.12 16.38 0.05
C LEU A 229 12.68 17.75 -0.35
N LEU A 230 13.40 18.44 0.55
CA LEU A 230 13.87 19.81 0.31
C LEU A 230 14.91 19.90 -0.81
N GLY A 231 15.60 18.81 -1.14
CA GLY A 231 16.58 18.73 -2.22
C GLY A 231 16.10 18.04 -3.48
N THR A 232 14.87 17.56 -3.51
CA THR A 232 14.35 16.81 -4.66
C THR A 232 13.79 17.73 -5.74
N ARG A 233 14.28 17.54 -6.99
CA ARG A 233 13.69 18.19 -8.17
C ARG A 233 12.56 17.33 -8.71
N ILE A 234 11.49 17.96 -9.18
CA ILE A 234 10.35 17.31 -9.83
C ILE A 234 10.27 17.79 -11.26
N GLY A 235 10.17 16.87 -12.21
CA GLY A 235 10.11 17.13 -13.65
C GLY A 235 11.24 16.41 -14.38
N LEU A 236 10.90 15.31 -15.06
CA LEU A 236 11.77 14.60 -16.00
C LEU A 236 11.46 15.09 -17.42
N SER A 237 12.49 15.31 -18.22
CA SER A 237 12.35 15.50 -19.66
C SER A 237 11.95 14.19 -20.34
N GLN A 238 11.49 14.26 -21.59
CA GLN A 238 11.14 13.04 -22.35
C GLN A 238 12.34 12.10 -22.52
N THR A 239 13.54 12.63 -22.69
CA THR A 239 14.78 11.86 -22.83
C THR A 239 15.24 11.22 -21.51
N GLU A 240 14.87 11.81 -20.37
CA GLU A 240 15.22 11.32 -19.02
C GLU A 240 14.24 10.30 -18.45
N GLN A 241 13.16 9.93 -19.15
CA GLN A 241 12.17 8.97 -18.64
C GLN A 241 12.65 7.51 -18.69
N PHE A 242 13.65 7.23 -19.52
CA PHE A 242 14.15 5.88 -19.73
C PHE A 242 15.27 5.52 -18.75
N ARG A 243 15.19 4.36 -18.13
CA ARG A 243 16.27 3.79 -17.33
C ARG A 243 17.33 3.10 -18.21
N VAL A 244 16.95 2.63 -19.38
CA VAL A 244 17.80 2.01 -20.38
C VAL A 244 17.90 2.96 -21.56
N ARG A 245 19.08 3.07 -22.19
CA ARG A 245 19.25 3.94 -23.36
C ARG A 245 18.34 3.46 -24.51
N ALA A 246 17.39 4.31 -24.88
CA ALA A 246 16.53 4.13 -26.03
C ALA A 246 17.21 4.66 -27.30
N ASP A 247 16.86 4.09 -28.46
CA ASP A 247 17.44 4.53 -29.75
C ASP A 247 17.04 5.97 -30.08
N SER A 248 15.82 6.39 -29.74
CA SER A 248 15.35 7.76 -29.90
C SER A 248 16.15 8.76 -29.08
N VAL A 249 16.56 8.40 -27.85
CA VAL A 249 17.42 9.24 -26.99
C VAL A 249 18.81 9.37 -27.59
N THR A 250 19.40 8.27 -28.07
CA THR A 250 20.72 8.30 -28.71
C THR A 250 20.72 9.15 -29.97
N GLY A 251 19.65 9.05 -30.79
CA GLY A 251 19.45 9.91 -31.96
C GLY A 251 19.30 11.38 -31.60
N PHE A 252 18.57 11.67 -30.52
CA PHE A 252 18.39 13.02 -30.00
C PHE A 252 19.71 13.64 -29.53
N ASP A 253 20.50 12.91 -28.73
CA ASP A 253 21.80 13.36 -28.24
C ASP A 253 22.76 13.66 -29.41
N THR A 254 22.77 12.80 -30.44
CA THR A 254 23.56 13.01 -31.64
C THR A 254 23.14 14.28 -32.38
N LEU A 255 21.85 14.52 -32.50
CA LEU A 255 21.33 15.72 -33.15
C LEU A 255 21.63 16.99 -32.34
N ALA A 256 21.43 16.96 -31.04
CA ALA A 256 21.67 18.07 -30.13
C ALA A 256 23.15 18.47 -30.04
N ALA A 257 24.08 17.55 -30.32
CA ALA A 257 25.51 17.84 -30.38
C ALA A 257 25.90 18.69 -31.61
N HIS A 258 25.09 18.71 -32.69
CA HIS A 258 25.41 19.37 -33.94
C HIS A 258 24.43 20.50 -34.33
N PHE A 259 23.26 20.54 -33.73
CA PHE A 259 22.20 21.51 -34.02
C PHE A 259 21.61 22.11 -32.74
N PRO A 260 21.02 23.32 -32.79
CA PRO A 260 20.32 23.90 -31.65
C PRO A 260 19.29 22.94 -31.05
N GLY A 261 19.19 22.89 -29.73
CA GLY A 261 18.41 21.90 -28.99
C GLY A 261 16.93 21.77 -29.39
N GLY A 262 16.28 22.86 -29.79
CA GLY A 262 14.89 22.86 -30.28
C GLY A 262 14.70 22.41 -31.72
N THR A 263 15.77 22.08 -32.47
CA THR A 263 15.66 21.69 -33.90
C THR A 263 15.05 20.30 -34.07
N ALA A 264 15.31 19.41 -33.12
CA ALA A 264 14.80 18.04 -33.15
C ALA A 264 13.29 17.95 -32.92
N ASP A 265 12.74 18.92 -32.18
CA ASP A 265 11.35 18.92 -31.78
C ASP A 265 10.87 20.38 -31.56
N PRO A 266 10.58 21.10 -32.66
CA PRO A 266 10.25 22.51 -32.60
C PRO A 266 8.88 22.75 -31.96
N THR A 267 8.76 23.87 -31.27
CA THR A 267 7.47 24.36 -30.78
C THR A 267 6.59 24.75 -31.99
N VAL A 268 5.34 24.31 -31.98
CA VAL A 268 4.38 24.56 -33.07
C VAL A 268 3.44 25.69 -32.67
N VAL A 269 3.29 26.70 -33.55
CA VAL A 269 2.28 27.74 -33.40
C VAL A 269 1.28 27.67 -34.55
N VAL A 270 -0.01 27.69 -34.25
CA VAL A 270 -1.09 27.70 -35.26
C VAL A 270 -1.97 28.91 -35.05
N ALA A 271 -2.16 29.70 -36.11
CA ALA A 271 -2.94 30.90 -36.08
C ALA A 271 -3.74 31.15 -37.39
N PRO A 272 -4.81 31.99 -37.36
CA PRO A 272 -5.49 32.41 -38.57
C PRO A 272 -4.54 33.13 -39.53
N SER A 273 -4.54 32.74 -40.83
CA SER A 273 -3.66 33.30 -41.86
C SER A 273 -3.84 34.81 -42.01
N ALA A 274 -5.05 35.35 -41.75
CA ALA A 274 -5.30 36.76 -41.75
C ALA A 274 -4.48 37.55 -40.71
N ARG A 275 -3.97 36.87 -39.67
CA ARG A 275 -3.15 37.48 -38.62
C ARG A 275 -1.66 37.10 -38.72
N ALA A 276 -1.27 36.32 -39.75
CA ALA A 276 0.07 35.71 -39.88
C ALA A 276 1.20 36.72 -39.69
N ALA A 277 1.16 37.90 -40.33
CA ALA A 277 2.23 38.89 -40.22
C ALA A 277 2.37 39.50 -38.80
N ARG A 278 1.28 39.60 -38.05
CA ARG A 278 1.31 40.07 -36.64
C ARG A 278 1.82 38.99 -35.70
N VAL A 279 1.37 37.75 -35.90
CA VAL A 279 1.82 36.58 -35.13
C VAL A 279 3.30 36.32 -35.36
N GLN A 280 3.79 36.36 -36.61
CA GLN A 280 5.20 36.24 -36.96
C GLN A 280 6.07 37.26 -36.18
N ARG A 281 5.68 38.53 -36.17
CA ARG A 281 6.41 39.57 -35.43
C ARG A 281 6.38 39.35 -33.92
N ALA A 282 5.25 38.87 -33.37
CA ALA A 282 5.13 38.56 -31.98
C ALA A 282 6.02 37.41 -31.56
N ILE A 283 6.14 36.35 -32.39
CA ILE A 283 7.01 35.20 -32.15
C ILE A 283 8.49 35.63 -32.18
N THR A 284 8.92 36.33 -33.22
CA THR A 284 10.31 36.73 -33.41
C THR A 284 10.82 37.78 -32.42
N ALA A 285 9.92 38.47 -31.73
CA ALA A 285 10.27 39.45 -30.70
C ALA A 285 10.60 38.81 -29.33
N ILE A 286 10.39 37.49 -29.16
CA ILE A 286 10.55 36.81 -27.88
C ILE A 286 12.01 36.42 -27.68
N PRO A 287 12.66 36.80 -26.56
CA PRO A 287 14.00 36.34 -26.23
C PRO A 287 14.05 34.83 -26.07
N GLY A 288 15.04 34.17 -26.73
CA GLY A 288 15.19 32.73 -26.72
C GLY A 288 14.53 32.02 -27.91
N VAL A 289 13.86 32.72 -28.81
CA VAL A 289 13.45 32.22 -30.13
C VAL A 289 14.59 32.39 -31.12
N VAL A 290 15.08 31.29 -31.69
CA VAL A 290 16.16 31.27 -32.69
C VAL A 290 15.60 31.49 -34.09
N SER A 291 14.53 30.80 -34.43
CA SER A 291 13.87 30.93 -35.72
C SER A 291 12.38 30.63 -35.61
N ALA A 292 11.60 31.25 -36.50
CA ALA A 292 10.16 31.02 -36.63
C ALA A 292 9.83 30.98 -38.14
N ILE A 293 9.61 29.77 -38.64
CA ILE A 293 9.41 29.53 -40.06
C ILE A 293 7.98 29.07 -40.30
N PRO A 294 7.18 29.75 -41.11
CA PRO A 294 5.88 29.23 -41.54
C PRO A 294 6.09 27.96 -42.37
N THR A 295 5.48 26.84 -41.97
CA THR A 295 5.68 25.52 -42.60
C THR A 295 4.51 25.15 -43.50
N GLU A 296 3.30 25.37 -43.04
CA GLU A 296 2.09 24.96 -43.78
C GLU A 296 0.97 25.99 -43.67
N GLN A 297 0.15 26.04 -44.72
CA GLN A 297 -1.11 26.76 -44.73
C GLN A 297 -2.27 25.80 -45.02
N SER A 298 -3.24 25.75 -44.13
CA SER A 298 -4.44 24.96 -44.34
C SER A 298 -5.40 25.64 -45.30
N PRO A 299 -6.15 24.92 -46.17
CA PRO A 299 -7.27 25.46 -46.92
C PRO A 299 -8.34 26.13 -46.05
N ALA A 300 -8.40 25.77 -44.75
CA ALA A 300 -9.29 26.42 -43.79
C ALA A 300 -8.79 27.78 -43.28
N GLY A 301 -7.73 28.36 -43.86
CA GLY A 301 -7.22 29.68 -43.50
C GLY A 301 -6.39 29.72 -42.24
N LEU A 302 -5.73 28.62 -41.86
CA LEU A 302 -4.78 28.54 -40.74
C LEU A 302 -3.34 28.47 -41.29
N THR A 303 -2.41 29.13 -40.61
CA THR A 303 -0.98 29.05 -40.84
C THR A 303 -0.30 28.41 -39.65
N GLN A 304 0.63 27.50 -39.90
CA GLN A 304 1.45 26.83 -38.90
C GLN A 304 2.88 27.37 -38.98
N TRP A 305 3.49 27.59 -37.82
CA TRP A 305 4.93 27.90 -37.67
C TRP A 305 5.66 26.82 -36.93
N SER A 306 6.86 26.51 -37.40
CA SER A 306 7.89 25.79 -36.67
C SER A 306 8.78 26.82 -35.96
N VAL A 307 8.77 26.78 -34.63
CA VAL A 307 9.52 27.74 -33.79
C VAL A 307 10.62 26.99 -33.06
N VAL A 308 11.87 27.31 -33.37
CA VAL A 308 13.05 26.76 -32.70
C VAL A 308 13.44 27.68 -31.54
N ILE A 309 13.53 27.13 -30.34
CA ILE A 309 13.99 27.84 -29.14
C ILE A 309 15.41 27.42 -28.76
N ASP A 310 16.18 28.34 -28.18
CA ASP A 310 17.59 28.12 -27.83
C ASP A 310 17.77 27.25 -26.57
N ALA A 311 16.73 27.10 -25.79
CA ALA A 311 16.75 26.37 -24.53
C ALA A 311 16.73 24.84 -24.74
N ALA A 312 17.40 24.11 -23.86
CA ALA A 312 17.28 22.65 -23.82
C ALA A 312 15.83 22.23 -23.58
N PRO A 313 15.33 21.18 -24.27
CA PRO A 313 13.95 20.70 -24.16
C PRO A 313 13.54 20.37 -22.72
N ALA A 314 12.31 20.70 -22.39
CA ALA A 314 11.71 20.51 -21.05
C ALA A 314 12.47 21.20 -19.90
N SER A 315 13.38 22.13 -20.19
CA SER A 315 14.08 22.91 -19.18
C SER A 315 13.21 24.06 -18.64
N ALA A 316 13.58 24.61 -17.49
CA ALA A 316 12.91 25.79 -16.93
C ALA A 316 13.01 27.00 -17.88
N ALA A 317 14.09 27.12 -18.66
CA ALA A 317 14.26 28.14 -19.67
C ALA A 317 13.29 27.93 -20.85
N ALA A 318 13.16 26.70 -21.37
CA ALA A 318 12.18 26.34 -22.41
C ALA A 318 10.76 26.66 -21.94
N PHE A 319 10.38 26.27 -20.73
CA PHE A 319 9.06 26.56 -20.16
C PHE A 319 8.78 28.05 -20.04
N LYS A 320 9.78 28.86 -19.65
CA LYS A 320 9.67 30.31 -19.60
C LYS A 320 9.45 30.91 -20.99
N THR A 321 10.20 30.43 -22.01
CA THR A 321 10.06 30.88 -23.39
C THR A 321 8.71 30.49 -23.97
N VAL A 322 8.25 29.25 -23.78
CA VAL A 322 6.91 28.81 -24.21
C VAL A 322 5.80 29.61 -23.53
N GLY A 323 5.94 29.89 -22.21
CA GLY A 323 4.98 30.73 -21.48
C GLY A 323 4.93 32.16 -22.03
N ALA A 324 6.10 32.77 -22.32
CA ALA A 324 6.18 34.07 -22.95
C ALA A 324 5.60 34.07 -24.38
N LEU A 325 5.85 32.99 -25.14
CA LEU A 325 5.30 32.78 -26.48
C LEU A 325 3.77 32.73 -26.43
N ARG A 326 3.18 31.92 -25.56
CA ARG A 326 1.72 31.86 -25.36
C ARG A 326 1.14 33.20 -25.04
N HIS A 327 1.70 33.90 -24.05
CA HIS A 327 1.21 35.24 -23.66
C HIS A 327 1.27 36.24 -24.80
N SER A 328 2.39 36.30 -25.56
CA SER A 328 2.59 37.25 -26.64
C SER A 328 1.67 36.99 -27.82
N VAL A 329 1.51 35.72 -28.25
CA VAL A 329 0.66 35.40 -29.41
C VAL A 329 -0.83 35.48 -29.07
N THR A 330 -1.25 35.13 -27.86
CA THR A 330 -2.64 35.27 -27.39
C THR A 330 -3.05 36.73 -27.28
N ALA A 331 -2.10 37.65 -26.97
CA ALA A 331 -2.37 39.10 -27.00
C ALA A 331 -2.64 39.64 -28.41
N VAL A 332 -2.13 38.94 -29.46
CA VAL A 332 -2.44 39.27 -30.87
C VAL A 332 -3.82 38.73 -31.26
N ASP A 333 -4.11 37.51 -30.89
CA ASP A 333 -5.39 36.83 -31.15
C ASP A 333 -5.56 35.64 -30.19
N SER A 334 -6.69 35.59 -29.48
CA SER A 334 -7.02 34.55 -28.50
C SER A 334 -7.23 33.17 -29.11
N SER A 335 -7.39 33.06 -30.41
CA SER A 335 -7.54 31.79 -31.13
C SER A 335 -6.20 31.14 -31.50
N VAL A 336 -5.06 31.80 -31.26
CA VAL A 336 -3.72 31.25 -31.54
C VAL A 336 -3.39 30.16 -30.54
N LEU A 337 -2.95 29.01 -31.07
CA LEU A 337 -2.58 27.85 -30.26
C LEU A 337 -1.06 27.62 -30.31
N VAL A 338 -0.48 27.28 -29.17
CA VAL A 338 0.94 26.92 -29.04
C VAL A 338 1.01 25.47 -28.55
N GLY A 339 1.61 24.61 -29.37
CA GLY A 339 1.79 23.19 -29.16
C GLY A 339 3.26 22.77 -29.31
N GLY A 340 3.49 21.49 -29.44
CA GLY A 340 4.83 20.88 -29.45
C GLY A 340 5.20 20.28 -28.09
N SER A 341 6.31 19.55 -28.01
CA SER A 341 6.67 18.78 -26.83
C SER A 341 6.94 19.63 -25.60
N ASP A 342 7.61 20.77 -25.73
CA ASP A 342 7.89 21.69 -24.62
C ASP A 342 6.60 22.31 -24.07
N ALA A 343 5.64 22.64 -24.95
CA ALA A 343 4.33 23.14 -24.56
C ALA A 343 3.53 22.06 -23.82
N GLN A 344 3.56 20.83 -24.33
CA GLN A 344 2.92 19.68 -23.68
C GLN A 344 3.57 19.36 -22.32
N ALA A 345 4.90 19.38 -22.23
CA ALA A 345 5.62 19.16 -20.99
C ALA A 345 5.29 20.21 -19.91
N LEU A 346 5.15 21.48 -20.33
CA LEU A 346 4.70 22.57 -19.47
C LEU A 346 3.27 22.32 -18.95
N ASP A 347 2.35 21.95 -19.84
CA ASP A 347 0.96 21.65 -19.49
C ASP A 347 0.84 20.47 -18.54
N VAL A 348 1.61 19.40 -18.76
CA VAL A 348 1.68 18.22 -17.87
C VAL A 348 2.23 18.60 -16.50
N ARG A 349 3.29 19.43 -16.44
CA ARG A 349 3.86 19.92 -15.18
C ARG A 349 2.83 20.71 -14.37
N ASP A 350 2.14 21.66 -15.03
CA ASP A 350 1.19 22.55 -14.38
C ASP A 350 -0.08 21.79 -13.97
N ALA A 351 -0.55 20.85 -14.82
CA ALA A 351 -1.64 19.94 -14.49
C ALA A 351 -1.28 19.02 -13.30
N ALA A 352 -0.07 18.46 -13.26
CA ALA A 352 0.38 17.64 -12.13
C ALA A 352 0.49 18.44 -10.83
N ALA A 353 0.92 19.71 -10.90
CA ALA A 353 0.93 20.59 -9.74
C ALA A 353 -0.49 20.86 -9.22
N ARG A 354 -1.45 21.15 -10.11
CA ARG A 354 -2.86 21.30 -9.77
C ARG A 354 -3.43 20.00 -9.20
N ASP A 355 -3.15 18.87 -9.82
CA ASP A 355 -3.68 17.59 -9.39
C ASP A 355 -3.20 17.24 -7.97
N ARG A 356 -1.96 17.53 -7.60
CA ARG A 356 -1.49 17.40 -6.21
C ARG A 356 -2.31 18.24 -5.23
N LEU A 357 -2.64 19.47 -5.59
CA LEU A 357 -3.42 20.38 -4.73
C LEU A 357 -4.89 19.98 -4.58
N VAL A 358 -5.48 19.29 -5.56
CA VAL A 358 -6.90 18.89 -5.56
C VAL A 358 -7.05 17.46 -5.04
N VAL A 359 -6.27 16.53 -5.57
CA VAL A 359 -6.46 15.10 -5.31
C VAL A 359 -5.93 14.69 -3.93
N ILE A 360 -4.79 15.23 -3.47
CA ILE A 360 -4.25 14.90 -2.14
C ILE A 360 -5.25 15.23 -1.02
N PRO A 361 -5.83 16.45 -0.94
CA PRO A 361 -6.88 16.72 0.04
C PRO A 361 -8.12 15.85 -0.12
N ALA A 362 -8.52 15.49 -1.35
CA ALA A 362 -9.64 14.58 -1.59
C ALA A 362 -9.35 13.17 -1.04
N ILE A 363 -8.15 12.63 -1.25
CA ILE A 363 -7.71 11.34 -0.67
C ILE A 363 -7.81 11.40 0.86
N LEU A 364 -7.25 12.45 1.48
CA LEU A 364 -7.28 12.61 2.94
C LEU A 364 -8.71 12.73 3.48
N ALA A 365 -9.58 13.46 2.78
CA ALA A 365 -10.99 13.61 3.15
C ALA A 365 -11.72 12.25 3.10
N VAL A 366 -11.53 11.48 2.03
CA VAL A 366 -12.12 10.14 1.87
C VAL A 366 -11.64 9.21 2.97
N VAL A 367 -10.33 9.14 3.21
CA VAL A 367 -9.74 8.29 4.24
C VAL A 367 -10.23 8.70 5.64
N LEU A 368 -10.28 10.00 5.91
CA LEU A 368 -10.79 10.51 7.18
C LEU A 368 -12.26 10.14 7.40
N LEU A 369 -13.11 10.29 6.38
CA LEU A 369 -14.52 9.91 6.42
C LEU A 369 -14.71 8.40 6.67
N VAL A 370 -13.94 7.56 5.99
CA VAL A 370 -13.98 6.11 6.21
C VAL A 370 -13.55 5.76 7.63
N LEU A 371 -12.48 6.37 8.14
CA LEU A 371 -12.05 6.14 9.52
C LEU A 371 -13.09 6.62 10.54
N TYR A 372 -13.78 7.74 10.30
CA TYR A 372 -14.89 8.18 11.17
C TYR A 372 -16.05 7.18 11.15
N ALA A 373 -16.44 6.70 9.99
CA ALA A 373 -17.52 5.72 9.85
C ALA A 373 -17.18 4.41 10.60
N LEU A 374 -15.92 3.96 10.49
CA LEU A 374 -15.49 2.68 11.04
C LEU A 374 -15.21 2.75 12.54
N LEU A 375 -14.45 3.76 12.98
CA LEU A 375 -14.03 3.87 14.39
C LEU A 375 -15.08 4.54 15.29
N ARG A 376 -16.00 5.30 14.71
CA ARG A 376 -17.03 6.05 15.47
C ARG A 376 -16.45 6.83 16.65
N ALA A 377 -15.25 7.37 16.49
CA ALA A 377 -14.50 8.16 17.46
C ALA A 377 -14.07 9.47 16.81
N VAL A 378 -14.01 10.56 17.56
CA VAL A 378 -13.68 11.89 17.01
C VAL A 378 -12.18 12.13 16.96
N LEU A 379 -11.43 11.68 17.96
CA LEU A 379 -9.99 11.94 18.07
C LEU A 379 -9.11 10.92 17.35
N ALA A 380 -9.51 9.64 17.30
CA ALA A 380 -8.70 8.60 16.67
C ALA A 380 -8.44 8.85 15.16
N PRO A 381 -9.46 9.15 14.31
CA PRO A 381 -9.24 9.35 12.87
C PRO A 381 -8.21 10.43 12.53
N PRO A 382 -8.28 11.67 13.03
CA PRO A 382 -7.29 12.70 12.66
C PRO A 382 -5.88 12.37 13.16
N VAL A 383 -5.73 11.71 14.32
CA VAL A 383 -4.43 11.26 14.83
C VAL A 383 -3.83 10.20 13.90
N LEU A 384 -4.63 9.26 13.44
CA LEU A 384 -4.18 8.22 12.50
C LEU A 384 -3.83 8.79 11.14
N VAL A 385 -4.65 9.69 10.59
CA VAL A 385 -4.36 10.38 9.32
C VAL A 385 -3.07 11.20 9.44
N ALA A 386 -2.87 11.94 10.52
CA ALA A 386 -1.64 12.70 10.73
C ALA A 386 -0.39 11.80 10.77
N ALA A 387 -0.46 10.65 11.45
CA ALA A 387 0.63 9.67 11.49
C ALA A 387 0.91 9.08 10.09
N THR A 388 -0.13 8.77 9.32
CA THR A 388 0.00 8.26 7.95
C THR A 388 0.57 9.31 7.00
N VAL A 389 0.14 10.57 7.10
CA VAL A 389 0.71 11.68 6.30
C VAL A 389 2.19 11.87 6.61
N LEU A 390 2.57 11.86 7.89
CA LEU A 390 3.97 11.95 8.29
C LEU A 390 4.80 10.79 7.72
N SER A 391 4.26 9.57 7.73
CA SER A 391 4.87 8.40 7.11
C SER A 391 5.05 8.57 5.60
N ALA A 392 4.02 9.07 4.91
CA ALA A 392 4.06 9.30 3.48
C ALA A 392 5.10 10.38 3.10
N LEU A 393 5.17 11.47 3.87
CA LEU A 393 6.18 12.51 3.66
C LEU A 393 7.60 11.97 3.94
N ALA A 394 7.77 11.16 4.99
CA ALA A 394 9.06 10.50 5.29
C ALA A 394 9.49 9.55 4.16
N ALA A 395 8.54 8.79 3.62
CA ALA A 395 8.79 7.88 2.49
C ALA A 395 9.15 8.63 1.20
N LEU A 396 8.43 9.70 0.89
CA LEU A 396 8.72 10.58 -0.25
C LEU A 396 10.10 11.24 -0.10
N GLY A 397 10.44 11.71 1.12
CA GLY A 397 11.74 12.32 1.39
C GLY A 397 12.90 11.33 1.25
N LEU A 398 12.81 10.19 1.95
CA LEU A 398 13.85 9.17 1.93
C LEU A 398 13.97 8.51 0.54
N GLY A 399 12.83 8.14 -0.06
CA GLY A 399 12.78 7.49 -1.36
C GLY A 399 13.15 8.45 -2.51
N GLY A 400 12.76 9.72 -2.42
CA GLY A 400 13.20 10.78 -3.36
C GLY A 400 14.69 11.02 -3.27
N TRP A 401 15.23 11.15 -2.06
CA TRP A 401 16.67 11.25 -1.83
C TRP A 401 17.42 10.02 -2.38
N ALA A 402 16.94 8.82 -2.08
CA ALA A 402 17.54 7.59 -2.58
C ALA A 402 17.49 7.52 -4.12
N SER A 403 16.37 7.91 -4.74
CA SER A 403 16.22 7.95 -6.19
C SER A 403 17.30 8.79 -6.87
N ILE A 404 17.63 9.95 -6.30
CA ILE A 404 18.61 10.87 -6.87
C ILE A 404 20.04 10.45 -6.52
N HIS A 405 20.34 10.17 -5.24
CA HIS A 405 21.72 10.01 -4.77
C HIS A 405 22.22 8.56 -4.79
N VAL A 406 21.33 7.58 -4.68
CA VAL A 406 21.69 6.14 -4.72
C VAL A 406 21.52 5.57 -6.13
N PHE A 407 20.39 5.88 -6.78
CA PHE A 407 20.09 5.36 -8.11
C PHE A 407 20.52 6.29 -9.25
N GLY A 408 20.93 7.53 -8.95
CA GLY A 408 21.46 8.47 -9.93
C GLY A 408 20.42 9.05 -10.88
N PHE A 409 19.13 9.04 -10.52
CA PHE A 409 18.10 9.64 -11.35
C PHE A 409 18.17 11.18 -11.30
N PRO A 410 17.96 11.90 -12.42
CA PRO A 410 18.13 13.34 -12.48
C PRO A 410 17.08 14.12 -11.70
N ALA A 411 15.85 13.61 -11.64
CA ALA A 411 14.71 14.22 -10.93
C ALA A 411 13.64 13.18 -10.63
N LEU A 412 12.63 13.54 -9.85
CA LEU A 412 11.39 12.77 -9.74
C LEU A 412 10.46 13.09 -10.91
N ASP A 413 9.74 12.07 -11.40
CA ASP A 413 8.67 12.27 -12.38
C ASP A 413 7.52 13.11 -11.79
N ASN A 414 6.80 13.85 -12.65
CA ASN A 414 5.71 14.75 -12.26
C ASN A 414 4.56 14.04 -11.53
N SER A 415 4.28 12.78 -11.87
CA SER A 415 3.18 11.98 -11.30
C SER A 415 3.61 11.19 -10.06
N THR A 416 4.89 10.90 -9.90
CA THR A 416 5.43 10.10 -8.79
C THR A 416 5.00 10.57 -7.41
N PRO A 417 5.03 11.88 -7.05
CA PRO A 417 4.61 12.31 -5.72
C PRO A 417 3.14 12.04 -5.44
N LEU A 418 2.27 12.23 -6.43
CA LEU A 418 0.83 11.98 -6.27
C LEU A 418 0.53 10.50 -6.12
N PHE A 419 1.08 9.65 -6.98
CA PHE A 419 0.85 8.21 -6.94
C PHE A 419 1.44 7.57 -5.70
N ALA A 420 2.67 7.94 -5.34
CA ALA A 420 3.29 7.44 -4.12
C ALA A 420 2.48 7.85 -2.87
N PHE A 421 2.06 9.11 -2.78
CA PHE A 421 1.21 9.57 -1.68
C PHE A 421 -0.12 8.78 -1.61
N LEU A 422 -0.79 8.60 -2.74
CA LEU A 422 -2.03 7.84 -2.83
C LEU A 422 -1.85 6.41 -2.30
N PHE A 423 -0.85 5.68 -2.81
CA PHE A 423 -0.64 4.28 -2.40
C PHE A 423 -0.21 4.18 -0.94
N LEU A 424 0.67 5.07 -0.47
CA LEU A 424 1.11 5.06 0.93
C LEU A 424 -0.03 5.36 1.90
N VAL A 425 -0.90 6.31 1.58
CA VAL A 425 -2.05 6.65 2.43
C VAL A 425 -3.13 5.57 2.35
N ALA A 426 -3.50 5.14 1.14
CA ALA A 426 -4.57 4.17 0.94
C ALA A 426 -4.23 2.80 1.54
N LEU A 427 -3.04 2.25 1.23
CA LEU A 427 -2.59 0.94 1.74
C LEU A 427 -2.10 1.03 3.20
N GLY A 428 -1.57 2.20 3.61
CA GLY A 428 -1.15 2.44 4.98
C GLY A 428 -2.31 2.43 5.98
N VAL A 429 -3.45 2.95 5.61
CA VAL A 429 -4.63 3.01 6.48
C VAL A 429 -5.25 1.63 6.71
N ASP A 430 -5.22 0.73 5.75
CA ASP A 430 -5.83 -0.60 5.84
C ASP A 430 -5.38 -1.41 7.06
N TYR A 431 -4.10 -1.54 7.24
CA TYR A 431 -3.57 -2.26 8.40
C TYR A 431 -3.72 -1.49 9.71
N THR A 432 -3.72 -0.16 9.62
CA THR A 432 -3.99 0.69 10.79
C THR A 432 -5.42 0.47 11.29
N ILE A 433 -6.39 0.35 10.38
CA ILE A 433 -7.77 -0.01 10.69
C ILE A 433 -7.81 -1.36 11.43
N PHE A 434 -7.11 -2.37 10.92
CA PHE A 434 -7.08 -3.70 11.52
C PHE A 434 -6.49 -3.69 12.95
N LEU A 435 -5.36 -3.00 13.16
CA LEU A 435 -4.73 -2.85 14.46
C LEU A 435 -5.65 -2.12 15.45
N VAL A 436 -6.21 -0.98 15.04
CA VAL A 436 -7.00 -0.10 15.91
C VAL A 436 -8.37 -0.70 16.21
N THR A 437 -8.98 -1.40 15.27
CA THR A 437 -10.23 -2.15 15.52
C THR A 437 -9.99 -3.23 16.57
N ARG A 438 -8.88 -3.98 16.47
CA ARG A 438 -8.52 -4.98 17.48
C ARG A 438 -8.26 -4.34 18.85
N ALA A 439 -7.56 -3.21 18.90
CA ALA A 439 -7.34 -2.48 20.14
C ALA A 439 -8.66 -2.01 20.77
N ARG A 440 -9.63 -1.58 19.95
CA ARG A 440 -10.95 -1.19 20.38
C ARG A 440 -11.74 -2.35 21.01
N GLU A 441 -11.63 -3.56 20.45
CA GLU A 441 -12.25 -4.78 21.00
C GLU A 441 -11.68 -5.16 22.36
N GLU A 442 -10.37 -4.96 22.58
CA GLU A 442 -9.70 -5.28 23.84
C GLU A 442 -9.87 -4.19 24.93
N THR A 443 -10.10 -2.94 24.53
CA THR A 443 -10.17 -1.78 25.42
C THR A 443 -11.22 -1.90 26.55
N PRO A 444 -12.46 -2.41 26.33
CA PRO A 444 -13.47 -2.51 27.39
C PRO A 444 -13.07 -3.43 28.55
N ARG A 445 -12.20 -4.42 28.29
CA ARG A 445 -11.77 -5.41 29.29
C ARG A 445 -10.45 -5.06 29.95
N HIS A 446 -9.55 -4.39 29.23
CA HIS A 446 -8.14 -4.22 29.66
C HIS A 446 -7.70 -2.75 29.72
N GLY A 447 -8.56 -1.80 29.32
CA GLY A 447 -8.18 -0.40 29.17
C GLY A 447 -7.45 -0.14 27.84
N THR A 448 -7.26 1.15 27.51
CA THR A 448 -6.71 1.55 26.20
C THR A 448 -5.26 1.12 26.02
N ARG A 449 -4.40 1.26 27.04
CA ARG A 449 -2.98 0.94 26.97
C ARG A 449 -2.74 -0.57 26.83
N ASP A 450 -3.29 -1.36 27.73
CA ASP A 450 -3.09 -2.82 27.70
C ASP A 450 -3.86 -3.47 26.55
N GLY A 451 -5.02 -2.90 26.17
CA GLY A 451 -5.74 -3.28 24.96
C GLY A 451 -4.90 -3.10 23.70
N MET A 452 -4.16 -2.00 23.58
CA MET A 452 -3.25 -1.76 22.44
C MET A 452 -2.05 -2.73 22.48
N VAL A 453 -1.44 -2.99 23.64
CA VAL A 453 -0.35 -3.97 23.78
C VAL A 453 -0.81 -5.36 23.31
N ARG A 454 -2.02 -5.78 23.71
CA ARG A 454 -2.61 -7.06 23.27
C ARG A 454 -2.90 -7.08 21.77
N ALA A 455 -3.41 -5.98 21.23
CA ALA A 455 -3.66 -5.85 19.80
C ALA A 455 -2.38 -5.99 18.97
N VAL A 456 -1.31 -5.28 19.33
CA VAL A 456 0.00 -5.39 18.66
C VAL A 456 0.58 -6.80 18.80
N ALA A 457 0.49 -7.41 19.99
CA ALA A 457 0.96 -8.79 20.22
C ALA A 457 0.23 -9.82 19.34
N ALA A 458 -1.09 -9.63 19.15
CA ALA A 458 -1.92 -10.55 18.37
C ALA A 458 -1.78 -10.35 16.86
N THR A 459 -1.60 -9.11 16.39
CA THR A 459 -1.64 -8.76 14.96
C THR A 459 -0.27 -8.49 14.36
N GLY A 460 0.74 -8.19 15.18
CA GLY A 460 2.04 -7.70 14.72
C GLY A 460 2.76 -8.63 13.74
N ALA A 461 2.73 -9.94 13.97
CA ALA A 461 3.37 -10.90 13.07
C ALA A 461 2.70 -10.92 11.68
N VAL A 462 1.37 -10.88 11.63
CA VAL A 462 0.61 -10.88 10.36
C VAL A 462 0.83 -9.57 9.62
N ILE A 463 0.70 -8.44 10.32
CA ILE A 463 0.90 -7.11 9.73
C ILE A 463 2.32 -6.96 9.16
N THR A 464 3.34 -7.45 9.89
CA THR A 464 4.73 -7.33 9.43
C THR A 464 5.01 -8.21 8.22
N SER A 465 4.56 -9.47 8.23
CA SER A 465 4.75 -10.35 7.08
C SER A 465 4.04 -9.82 5.84
N ALA A 466 2.83 -9.31 5.99
CA ALA A 466 2.07 -8.72 4.91
C ALA A 466 2.70 -7.40 4.39
N GLY A 467 3.18 -6.53 5.30
CA GLY A 467 3.89 -5.32 4.90
C GLY A 467 5.18 -5.60 4.13
N ILE A 468 5.96 -6.63 4.51
CA ILE A 468 7.15 -7.05 3.76
C ILE A 468 6.76 -7.56 2.36
N VAL A 469 5.71 -8.39 2.25
CA VAL A 469 5.23 -8.88 0.96
C VAL A 469 4.79 -7.74 0.07
N LEU A 470 3.98 -6.82 0.60
CA LEU A 470 3.47 -5.68 -0.14
C LEU A 470 4.61 -4.75 -0.61
N ALA A 471 5.56 -4.44 0.26
CA ALA A 471 6.74 -3.64 -0.08
C ALA A 471 7.56 -4.28 -1.21
N ALA A 472 7.81 -5.59 -1.10
CA ALA A 472 8.56 -6.32 -2.13
C ALA A 472 7.82 -6.36 -3.47
N VAL A 473 6.49 -6.53 -3.47
CA VAL A 473 5.67 -6.49 -4.69
C VAL A 473 5.76 -5.11 -5.37
N PHE A 474 5.71 -4.02 -4.60
CA PHE A 474 5.91 -2.68 -5.18
C PHE A 474 7.33 -2.49 -5.73
N CYS A 475 8.37 -3.02 -5.07
CA CYS A 475 9.74 -2.97 -5.58
C CYS A 475 9.91 -3.68 -6.94
N VAL A 476 9.04 -4.63 -7.28
CA VAL A 476 9.06 -5.29 -8.61
C VAL A 476 8.78 -4.31 -9.75
N LEU A 477 8.09 -3.18 -9.50
CA LEU A 477 7.95 -2.12 -10.50
C LEU A 477 9.30 -1.63 -11.06
N GLY A 478 10.37 -1.76 -10.27
CA GLY A 478 11.73 -1.46 -10.70
C GLY A 478 12.30 -2.40 -11.78
N VAL A 479 11.63 -3.48 -12.13
CA VAL A 479 12.01 -4.34 -13.27
C VAL A 479 11.69 -3.67 -14.59
N LEU A 480 10.66 -2.81 -14.60
CA LEU A 480 10.27 -2.08 -15.82
C LEU A 480 11.29 -1.00 -16.19
N PRO A 481 11.51 -0.75 -17.49
CA PRO A 481 12.60 0.12 -17.99
C PRO A 481 12.28 1.63 -17.88
N LEU A 482 11.26 2.03 -17.15
CA LEU A 482 10.87 3.42 -16.94
C LEU A 482 11.23 3.91 -15.55
N ILE A 483 11.81 5.10 -15.48
CA ILE A 483 12.24 5.72 -14.22
C ILE A 483 11.06 5.96 -13.26
N VAL A 484 9.91 6.41 -13.75
CA VAL A 484 8.70 6.67 -12.93
C VAL A 484 8.27 5.43 -12.15
N LEU A 485 8.28 4.26 -12.78
CA LEU A 485 7.86 3.00 -12.13
C LEU A 485 8.89 2.52 -11.11
N THR A 486 10.17 2.69 -11.41
CA THR A 486 11.26 2.39 -10.46
C THR A 486 11.18 3.31 -9.24
N GLN A 487 10.98 4.62 -9.44
CA GLN A 487 10.79 5.59 -8.36
C GLN A 487 9.58 5.25 -7.49
N LEU A 488 8.47 4.90 -8.12
CA LEU A 488 7.27 4.49 -7.41
C LEU A 488 7.52 3.24 -6.57
N GLY A 489 8.21 2.24 -7.12
CA GLY A 489 8.61 1.02 -6.41
C GLY A 489 9.49 1.32 -5.19
N ILE A 490 10.50 2.18 -5.33
CA ILE A 490 11.40 2.57 -4.25
C ILE A 490 10.63 3.32 -3.15
N ILE A 491 9.90 4.37 -3.51
CA ILE A 491 9.23 5.25 -2.55
C ILE A 491 8.13 4.50 -1.81
N VAL A 492 7.28 3.77 -2.54
CA VAL A 492 6.17 3.02 -1.92
C VAL A 492 6.70 1.83 -1.14
N GLY A 493 7.69 1.09 -1.67
CA GLY A 493 8.31 -0.02 -0.95
C GLY A 493 8.94 0.40 0.37
N LEU A 494 9.78 1.45 0.36
CA LEU A 494 10.36 2.02 1.59
C LEU A 494 9.28 2.55 2.53
N GLY A 495 8.27 3.22 1.99
CA GLY A 495 7.20 3.79 2.78
C GLY A 495 6.34 2.75 3.50
N ILE A 496 6.02 1.63 2.84
CA ILE A 496 5.31 0.51 3.47
C ILE A 496 6.14 -0.10 4.60
N LEU A 497 7.47 -0.21 4.42
CA LEU A 497 8.35 -0.69 5.48
C LEU A 497 8.41 0.30 6.66
N LEU A 498 8.55 1.61 6.39
CA LEU A 498 8.49 2.65 7.43
C LEU A 498 7.16 2.63 8.18
N ASP A 499 6.05 2.53 7.45
CA ASP A 499 4.73 2.47 8.05
C ASP A 499 4.58 1.22 8.93
N THR A 500 5.02 0.06 8.45
CA THR A 500 4.91 -1.22 9.15
C THR A 500 5.77 -1.27 10.41
N PHE A 501 7.05 -0.88 10.32
CA PHE A 501 8.01 -1.04 11.42
C PHE A 501 8.07 0.16 12.36
N VAL A 502 7.81 1.37 11.88
CA VAL A 502 7.89 2.58 12.70
C VAL A 502 6.51 3.07 13.11
N VAL A 503 5.63 3.35 12.15
CA VAL A 503 4.36 4.00 12.47
C VAL A 503 3.44 3.07 13.25
N ARG A 504 3.19 1.87 12.76
CA ARG A 504 2.26 0.91 13.40
C ARG A 504 2.81 0.25 14.64
N THR A 505 4.12 0.03 14.67
CA THR A 505 4.75 -0.69 15.78
C THR A 505 5.14 0.24 16.92
N LEU A 506 5.51 1.49 16.63
CA LEU A 506 5.99 2.44 17.62
C LEU A 506 5.06 3.65 17.78
N VAL A 507 4.78 4.41 16.70
CA VAL A 507 4.07 5.69 16.78
C VAL A 507 2.63 5.51 17.24
N ILE A 508 1.85 4.66 16.56
CA ILE A 508 0.41 4.47 16.88
C ILE A 508 0.23 3.93 18.29
N PRO A 509 0.90 2.84 18.73
CA PRO A 509 0.76 2.36 20.09
C PRO A 509 1.18 3.38 21.16
N ALA A 510 2.26 4.15 20.90
CA ALA A 510 2.70 5.20 21.79
C ALA A 510 1.69 6.34 21.89
N LEU A 511 1.11 6.80 20.79
CA LEU A 511 0.07 7.84 20.76
C LEU A 511 -1.19 7.39 21.53
N PHE A 512 -1.63 6.14 21.34
CA PHE A 512 -2.77 5.59 22.07
C PHE A 512 -2.50 5.48 23.58
N ALA A 513 -1.26 5.15 23.97
CA ALA A 513 -0.87 5.11 25.37
C ALA A 513 -0.78 6.51 26.00
N LEU A 514 -0.37 7.54 25.24
CA LEU A 514 -0.26 8.93 25.69
C LEU A 514 -1.62 9.61 25.81
N ILE A 515 -2.49 9.46 24.80
CA ILE A 515 -3.82 10.10 24.77
C ILE A 515 -4.78 9.36 25.72
N GLY A 516 -4.58 8.04 25.87
CA GLY A 516 -5.38 7.21 26.76
C GLY A 516 -6.84 7.05 26.32
N PRO A 517 -7.80 6.93 27.28
CA PRO A 517 -9.21 6.66 26.96
C PRO A 517 -9.89 7.74 26.12
N GLY A 518 -9.36 8.98 26.15
CA GLY A 518 -9.89 10.11 25.39
C GLY A 518 -9.90 9.88 23.88
N ILE A 519 -9.02 9.01 23.37
CA ILE A 519 -8.93 8.71 21.94
C ILE A 519 -10.20 8.10 21.36
N TRP A 520 -10.98 7.43 22.21
CA TRP A 520 -12.24 6.76 21.84
C TRP A 520 -13.49 7.63 22.05
N TRP A 521 -13.32 8.90 22.47
CA TRP A 521 -14.48 9.79 22.65
C TRP A 521 -15.26 9.95 21.32
N PRO A 522 -16.62 9.91 21.31
CA PRO A 522 -17.56 9.84 22.46
C PRO A 522 -17.97 8.40 22.85
N THR A 523 -17.61 7.35 22.12
CA THR A 523 -18.22 6.02 22.21
C THR A 523 -17.93 5.27 23.52
N LEU A 524 -16.70 5.30 24.03
CA LEU A 524 -16.36 4.53 25.23
C LEU A 524 -16.65 5.29 26.56
N ARG A 525 -16.80 6.62 26.52
CA ARG A 525 -17.24 7.39 27.69
C ARG A 525 -18.70 7.12 28.04
N ARG A 526 -19.56 6.90 27.07
CA ARG A 526 -20.96 6.52 27.29
C ARG A 526 -21.13 5.18 28.01
N SER A 527 -20.20 4.25 27.85
CA SER A 527 -20.24 2.95 28.54
C SER A 527 -19.79 3.05 30.03
N ALA A 528 -18.96 4.04 30.37
CA ALA A 528 -18.54 4.29 31.75
C ALA A 528 -19.59 5.08 32.53
N ASP A 529 -20.33 5.98 31.88
CA ASP A 529 -21.40 6.78 32.47
C ASP A 529 -22.75 6.05 32.57
N SER A 530 -22.96 5.01 31.75
CA SER A 530 -24.10 4.09 31.87
C SER A 530 -23.83 3.01 32.93
N GLY A 531 -23.43 3.44 34.14
CA GLY A 531 -23.00 2.63 35.25
C GLY A 531 -23.84 1.37 35.45
N ALA A 532 -23.36 0.27 34.96
CA ALA A 532 -23.65 -1.02 35.54
C ALA A 532 -22.92 -1.04 36.88
N ALA A 533 -23.65 -0.70 37.94
CA ALA A 533 -23.19 -0.94 39.32
C ALA A 533 -22.64 -2.37 39.39
N PRO A 534 -21.48 -2.60 40.01
CA PRO A 534 -20.97 -3.94 40.19
C PRO A 534 -22.04 -4.80 40.85
N PRO A 535 -22.22 -6.06 40.43
CA PRO A 535 -23.19 -6.93 41.05
C PRO A 535 -22.93 -6.95 42.54
N ARG A 536 -23.88 -6.42 43.34
CA ARG A 536 -23.82 -6.43 44.80
C ARG A 536 -23.58 -7.87 45.23
N ALA A 537 -22.44 -8.12 45.87
CA ALA A 537 -22.18 -9.38 46.55
C ALA A 537 -23.41 -9.74 47.41
N PRO A 538 -23.86 -11.01 47.42
CA PRO A 538 -25.00 -11.40 48.20
C PRO A 538 -24.69 -11.05 49.67
N ARG A 539 -25.51 -10.15 50.27
CA ARG A 539 -25.48 -9.82 51.70
C ARG A 539 -25.65 -11.11 52.47
N ARG A 540 -24.58 -11.60 53.11
CA ARG A 540 -24.66 -12.60 54.16
C ARG A 540 -25.63 -12.09 55.19
N GLY A 541 -26.78 -12.74 55.26
CA GLY A 541 -27.82 -12.47 56.24
C GLY A 541 -27.23 -12.52 57.66
N ARG A 542 -27.30 -11.41 58.36
CA ARG A 542 -27.10 -11.30 59.80
C ARG A 542 -28.19 -12.15 60.46
N ARG A 543 -27.86 -13.38 60.90
CA ARG A 543 -28.72 -14.14 61.79
C ARG A 543 -28.68 -13.46 63.12
N SER A 544 -29.85 -12.93 63.56
CA SER A 544 -30.17 -12.46 64.84
C SER A 544 -30.05 -13.59 65.87
N ALA A 545 -29.26 -13.34 66.94
CA ALA A 545 -29.20 -14.18 68.10
C ALA A 545 -30.43 -13.92 68.97
N ALA A 546 -31.23 -14.93 69.20
CA ALA A 546 -32.10 -14.99 70.36
C ALA A 546 -32.07 -16.43 70.89
N GLY A 547 -31.74 -16.52 72.24
CA GLY A 547 -31.37 -17.73 72.88
C GLY A 547 -32.55 -18.62 73.32
N SER A 548 -32.20 -19.85 73.63
CA SER A 548 -32.66 -20.60 74.83
C SER A 548 -32.03 -21.99 74.86
N ARG A 549 -31.50 -22.36 75.98
CA ARG A 549 -30.96 -23.66 76.42
C ARG A 549 -32.11 -24.59 76.88
N PRO A 550 -31.86 -25.83 77.36
CA PRO A 550 -31.30 -27.05 76.82
C PRO A 550 -32.21 -28.29 77.12
N ALA A 551 -31.95 -29.44 76.61
CA ALA A 551 -32.20 -30.75 77.24
C ALA A 551 -31.56 -31.91 76.44
N ALA A 552 -30.66 -32.60 77.13
CA ALA A 552 -30.47 -34.04 77.37
C ALA A 552 -30.58 -35.07 76.21
N ASP A 553 -29.48 -35.68 75.90
CA ASP A 553 -29.01 -37.05 75.81
C ASP A 553 -30.06 -38.23 76.01
N PRO A 554 -29.83 -39.51 75.64
CA PRO A 554 -28.69 -40.21 75.02
C PRO A 554 -29.07 -41.34 74.00
N SER A 555 -28.02 -42.01 73.62
CA SER A 555 -27.88 -43.44 73.25
C SER A 555 -27.70 -43.85 71.80
N ALA A 556 -26.50 -44.40 71.63
CA ALA A 556 -26.12 -45.75 71.06
C ALA A 556 -26.42 -46.00 69.57
N ASP A 557 -25.63 -46.57 68.77
CA ASP A 557 -24.68 -47.64 68.89
C ASP A 557 -23.98 -47.84 67.54
N ALA A 558 -22.70 -48.03 67.55
CA ALA A 558 -21.82 -49.05 67.05
C ALA A 558 -21.92 -49.54 65.57
N ARG A 559 -20.79 -49.54 64.95
CA ARG A 559 -20.03 -50.65 64.34
C ARG A 559 -19.35 -50.31 63.01
N HIS A 560 -18.06 -50.24 63.11
CA HIS A 560 -17.00 -51.03 62.45
C HIS A 560 -17.12 -51.29 60.92
N ARG A 561 -16.09 -50.87 60.17
CA ARG A 561 -14.92 -51.66 59.73
C ARG A 561 -14.01 -50.88 58.79
N HIS A 562 -12.82 -50.72 59.21
CA HIS A 562 -11.51 -51.21 58.73
C HIS A 562 -11.08 -50.91 57.32
N TRP A 563 -10.04 -50.16 57.29
CA TRP A 563 -8.86 -50.06 56.44
C TRP A 563 -8.27 -51.46 56.03
N PRO A 564 -7.35 -51.60 54.98
CA PRO A 564 -6.02 -50.99 55.06
C PRO A 564 -5.38 -50.55 53.74
N ALA A 565 -4.35 -49.72 53.94
CA ALA A 565 -3.28 -49.39 53.01
C ALA A 565 -2.34 -50.57 52.72
N ARG A 566 -1.70 -50.57 51.54
CA ARG A 566 -0.37 -51.16 51.35
C ARG A 566 0.38 -50.46 50.20
N GLU A 567 1.43 -49.78 50.53
CA GLU A 567 2.70 -49.65 49.83
C GLU A 567 3.63 -50.78 50.25
N PRO A 568 4.92 -50.87 49.75
CA PRO A 568 5.50 -50.95 48.41
C PRO A 568 6.42 -52.22 48.33
N SER A 569 6.99 -52.50 47.16
CA SER A 569 8.30 -53.23 47.17
C SER A 569 9.02 -53.17 45.81
N ALA A 570 10.27 -52.85 45.95
CA ALA A 570 11.34 -52.84 44.99
C ALA A 570 11.84 -54.27 44.64
N ALA A 571 12.48 -54.45 43.49
CA ALA A 571 13.81 -54.96 43.30
C ALA A 571 14.06 -55.58 41.90
N ARG A 572 15.08 -55.01 41.25
CA ARG A 572 16.27 -55.73 40.70
C ARG A 572 16.04 -56.91 39.74
N ASN A 573 16.55 -56.81 38.50
CA ASN A 573 17.83 -57.36 38.09
C ASN A 573 18.15 -57.15 36.59
N ARG A 574 19.37 -56.71 36.37
CA ARG A 574 20.16 -56.90 35.13
C ARG A 574 20.83 -58.33 35.27
N PRO A 575 21.60 -58.83 34.29
CA PRO A 575 22.09 -58.39 32.98
C PRO A 575 22.35 -59.55 31.96
N ARG A 576 23.11 -59.19 30.90
CA ARG A 576 23.98 -60.04 30.00
C ARG A 576 23.34 -60.45 28.68
N ASP A 577 23.91 -60.19 27.61
CA ASP A 577 25.25 -60.12 26.97
C ASP A 577 25.23 -60.85 25.62
N ARG A 578 26.01 -60.36 24.69
CA ARG A 578 26.66 -60.97 23.53
C ARG A 578 25.84 -61.25 22.26
N THR A 579 26.28 -60.85 21.15
CA THR A 579 27.49 -60.73 20.37
C THR A 579 27.13 -60.75 18.88
N SER A 580 27.94 -60.11 18.16
CA SER A 580 28.48 -60.32 16.81
C SER A 580 27.83 -59.66 15.61
N GLY A 581 28.58 -58.75 15.07
CA GLY A 581 28.58 -58.41 13.63
C GLY A 581 29.26 -59.57 12.83
N PRO A 582 29.65 -59.46 11.57
CA PRO A 582 29.89 -58.25 10.80
C PRO A 582 29.47 -58.30 9.28
N ALA A 583 29.70 -57.18 8.60
CA ALA A 583 30.33 -57.09 7.27
C ALA A 583 29.50 -57.25 5.98
N SER A 584 29.66 -56.24 5.20
CA SER A 584 30.11 -56.03 3.80
C SER A 584 29.08 -55.85 2.72
N SER A 585 29.35 -54.72 2.07
CA SER A 585 29.43 -54.48 0.61
C SER A 585 28.19 -54.81 -0.26
N ASP A 586 27.60 -53.86 -0.90
CA ASP A 586 28.03 -53.16 -2.11
C ASP A 586 27.33 -51.80 -2.19
#